data_79debd850365069446dd4efc990180d7
#
_entry.id   79debd850365069446dd4efc990180d7
#
_cell.length_a   1.000
_cell.length_b   1.000
_cell.length_c   1.000
_cell.angle_alpha   90.00
_cell.angle_beta   90.00
_cell.angle_gamma   90.00
#
_symmetry.space_group_name_H-M   'P 1'
#
loop_
_entity.id
_entity.type
_entity.pdbx_description
1 polymer ?
#
loop_
_entity_poly.entity_id
_entity_poly.type
_entity_poly.pdbx_seq_one_letter_code
_entity_poly.pdbx_strand_id
1 'polypeptide(L)'
;DFFFLKRYDADVIINVVLQLIKQKLPKFVDATPYDIQVLTPMRKGLLGVERLNGILQRYMNPPANDKVEKEYGSTVFREGDKVMQTKNNYQLAWEIRTKFGLTVDKGLGIFNGDMGIIRQINDFAEQMIIEFDEGRMVEYPYKLLDELELAYAITIHKSQGSEYPAV
;
A
#
# COMPACT_ATOMS: atom_id res chain seq x y z
N ASP A 1 -5.93 10.18 20.36
CA ASP A 1 -5.20 9.62 21.51
C ASP A 1 -3.78 9.22 21.11
N PHE A 2 -2.84 9.33 22.04
CA PHE A 2 -1.45 8.91 21.83
C PHE A 2 -1.07 7.84 22.88
N PHE A 3 -0.50 6.72 22.39
CA PHE A 3 -0.06 5.63 23.25
C PHE A 3 1.43 5.38 23.05
N PHE A 4 2.16 5.17 24.11
CA PHE A 4 3.59 4.85 24.09
C PHE A 4 3.86 3.46 24.65
N LEU A 5 4.36 2.56 23.79
CA LEU A 5 4.71 1.18 24.14
C LEU A 5 6.22 0.97 23.98
N LYS A 6 6.95 0.99 25.09
CA LYS A 6 8.42 0.84 25.05
C LYS A 6 8.84 -0.62 24.85
N ARG A 7 9.56 -0.87 23.78
CA ARG A 7 10.17 -2.17 23.46
C ARG A 7 11.57 -1.93 22.88
N TYR A 8 12.46 -2.90 23.04
CA TYR A 8 13.88 -2.76 22.66
C TYR A 8 14.32 -3.75 21.58
N ASP A 9 13.60 -4.87 21.42
CA ASP A 9 13.93 -5.91 20.45
C ASP A 9 13.09 -5.74 19.19
N ALA A 10 13.74 -5.81 18.01
CA ALA A 10 13.06 -5.59 16.73
C ALA A 10 11.95 -6.61 16.44
N ASP A 11 12.17 -7.89 16.77
CA ASP A 11 11.19 -8.94 16.53
C ASP A 11 9.96 -8.78 17.47
N VAL A 12 10.20 -8.36 18.71
CA VAL A 12 9.12 -8.02 19.65
C VAL A 12 8.32 -6.83 19.15
N ILE A 13 8.99 -5.80 18.65
CA ILE A 13 8.32 -4.62 18.08
C ILE A 13 7.44 -5.03 16.91
N ILE A 14 7.96 -5.82 15.98
CA ILE A 14 7.22 -6.29 14.80
C ILE A 14 5.99 -7.10 15.23
N ASN A 15 6.13 -8.02 16.18
CA ASN A 15 5.00 -8.82 16.68
C ASN A 15 3.92 -7.94 17.33
N VAL A 16 4.29 -6.94 18.09
CA VAL A 16 3.34 -5.99 18.68
C VAL A 16 2.62 -5.20 17.58
N VAL A 17 3.34 -4.71 16.58
CA VAL A 17 2.75 -3.99 15.44
C VAL A 17 1.75 -4.87 14.70
N LEU A 18 2.10 -6.12 14.41
CA LEU A 18 1.19 -7.08 13.76
C LEU A 18 -0.10 -7.31 14.55
N GLN A 19 0.00 -7.48 15.87
CA GLN A 19 -1.18 -7.65 16.73
C GLN A 19 -2.05 -6.40 16.76
N LEU A 20 -1.44 -5.22 16.79
CA LEU A 20 -2.15 -3.95 16.78
C LEU A 20 -2.94 -3.79 15.47
N ILE A 21 -2.30 -4.04 14.33
CA ILE A 21 -2.92 -3.87 13.01
C ILE A 21 -4.06 -4.88 12.79
N LYS A 22 -3.86 -6.14 13.15
CA LYS A 22 -4.83 -7.20 12.86
C LYS A 22 -6.00 -7.24 13.81
N GLN A 23 -5.80 -6.93 15.08
CA GLN A 23 -6.76 -7.25 16.12
C GLN A 23 -7.28 -6.03 16.89
N LYS A 24 -6.39 -5.14 17.29
CA LYS A 24 -6.74 -4.08 18.26
C LYS A 24 -7.18 -2.77 17.62
N LEU A 25 -6.32 -2.20 16.76
CA LEU A 25 -6.58 -0.88 16.19
C LEU A 25 -7.80 -0.83 15.27
N PRO A 26 -8.06 -1.80 14.39
CA PRO A 26 -9.24 -1.75 13.54
C PRO A 26 -10.55 -1.63 14.32
N LYS A 27 -10.64 -2.34 15.44
CA LYS A 27 -11.82 -2.26 16.32
C LYS A 27 -11.89 -0.95 17.09
N PHE A 28 -10.72 -0.42 17.48
CA PHE A 28 -10.64 0.81 18.28
C PHE A 28 -11.01 2.06 17.48
N VAL A 29 -10.63 2.11 16.19
CA VAL A 29 -10.87 3.27 15.31
C VAL A 29 -11.98 3.03 14.28
N ASP A 30 -12.69 1.90 14.36
CA ASP A 30 -13.74 1.50 13.40
C ASP A 30 -13.26 1.57 11.95
N ALA A 31 -12.16 0.88 11.67
CA ALA A 31 -11.50 0.85 10.37
C ALA A 31 -11.03 -0.55 10.00
N THR A 32 -10.58 -0.72 8.75
CA THR A 32 -9.98 -1.98 8.29
C THR A 32 -8.47 -2.01 8.61
N PRO A 33 -7.83 -3.19 8.63
CA PRO A 33 -6.38 -3.26 8.77
C PRO A 33 -5.60 -2.45 7.71
N TYR A 34 -6.15 -2.28 6.51
CA TYR A 34 -5.53 -1.50 5.43
C TYR A 34 -5.55 0.02 5.70
N ASP A 35 -6.45 0.48 6.57
CA ASP A 35 -6.55 1.90 6.95
C ASP A 35 -5.55 2.28 8.05
N ILE A 36 -4.91 1.28 8.67
CA ILE A 36 -3.86 1.50 9.66
C ILE A 36 -2.53 1.69 8.95
N GLN A 37 -1.85 2.79 9.22
CA GLN A 37 -0.58 3.09 8.58
C GLN A 37 0.60 2.88 9.52
N VAL A 38 1.58 2.09 9.10
CA VAL A 38 2.84 1.92 9.82
C VAL A 38 3.84 2.95 9.30
N LEU A 39 4.44 3.69 10.22
CA LEU A 39 5.49 4.65 9.91
C LEU A 39 6.81 4.21 10.53
N THR A 40 7.89 4.40 9.82
CA THR A 40 9.24 4.18 10.30
C THR A 40 10.18 5.29 9.81
N PRO A 41 11.21 5.67 10.59
CA PRO A 41 12.16 6.69 10.14
C PRO A 41 13.17 6.17 9.10
N MET A 42 13.25 4.85 8.88
CA MET A 42 14.32 4.23 8.09
C MET A 42 13.81 3.47 6.87
N ARG A 43 14.57 3.49 5.79
CA ARG A 43 14.30 2.63 4.64
C ARG A 43 14.90 1.23 4.78
N LYS A 44 16.10 1.12 5.34
CA LYS A 44 16.86 -0.14 5.51
C LYS A 44 17.00 -0.51 6.97
N GLY A 45 17.41 -1.76 7.23
CA GLY A 45 17.62 -2.29 8.57
C GLY A 45 16.44 -3.12 9.09
N LEU A 46 16.54 -3.56 10.33
CA LEU A 46 15.58 -4.49 10.95
C LEU A 46 14.14 -3.92 11.04
N LEU A 47 14.01 -2.62 11.18
CA LEU A 47 12.73 -1.90 11.25
C LEU A 47 12.56 -0.93 10.08
N GLY A 48 13.30 -1.14 8.98
CA GLY A 48 13.18 -0.33 7.77
C GLY A 48 11.95 -0.69 6.93
N VAL A 49 11.56 0.25 6.07
CA VAL A 49 10.40 0.10 5.17
C VAL A 49 10.48 -1.17 4.33
N GLU A 50 11.66 -1.47 3.77
CA GLU A 50 11.81 -2.61 2.87
C GLU A 50 11.51 -3.94 3.57
N ARG A 51 12.07 -4.14 4.76
CA ARG A 51 11.83 -5.36 5.55
C ARG A 51 10.40 -5.41 6.10
N LEU A 52 9.89 -4.29 6.63
CA LEU A 52 8.54 -4.22 7.18
C LEU A 52 7.48 -4.50 6.12
N ASN A 53 7.62 -3.96 4.92
CA ASN A 53 6.69 -4.24 3.84
C ASN A 53 6.66 -5.71 3.45
N GLY A 54 7.82 -6.39 3.40
CA GLY A 54 7.86 -7.82 3.12
C GLY A 54 7.15 -8.66 4.20
N ILE A 55 7.34 -8.31 5.47
CA ILE A 55 6.68 -8.99 6.60
C ILE A 55 5.18 -8.70 6.61
N LEU A 56 4.79 -7.43 6.50
CA LEU A 56 3.39 -7.02 6.54
C LEU A 56 2.60 -7.58 5.34
N GLN A 57 3.19 -7.63 4.16
CA GLN A 57 2.58 -8.26 2.99
C GLN A 57 2.22 -9.72 3.27
N ARG A 58 3.13 -10.50 3.84
CA ARG A 58 2.89 -11.92 4.16
C ARG A 58 1.77 -12.12 5.16
N TYR A 59 1.60 -11.20 6.11
CA TYR A 59 0.56 -11.29 7.14
C TYR A 59 -0.78 -10.72 6.70
N MET A 60 -0.77 -9.64 5.92
CA MET A 60 -2.00 -8.93 5.51
C MET A 60 -2.53 -9.43 4.17
N ASN A 61 -1.65 -9.84 3.28
CA ASN A 61 -1.98 -10.32 1.93
C ASN A 61 -1.12 -11.53 1.56
N PRO A 62 -1.31 -12.68 2.22
CA PRO A 62 -0.50 -13.88 1.95
C PRO A 62 -0.69 -14.38 0.52
N PRO A 63 0.32 -15.10 -0.03
CA PRO A 63 0.19 -15.74 -1.33
C PRO A 63 -1.00 -16.70 -1.36
N ALA A 64 -1.68 -16.78 -2.50
CA ALA A 64 -2.76 -17.72 -2.74
C ALA A 64 -2.77 -18.13 -4.22
N ASN A 65 -3.34 -19.29 -4.52
CA ASN A 65 -3.37 -19.83 -5.89
C ASN A 65 -4.19 -18.95 -6.86
N ASP A 66 -5.11 -18.17 -6.35
CA ASP A 66 -5.97 -17.24 -7.10
C ASP A 66 -5.41 -15.82 -7.19
N LYS A 67 -4.23 -15.57 -6.64
CA LYS A 67 -3.57 -14.26 -6.70
C LYS A 67 -2.39 -14.28 -7.64
N VAL A 68 -2.41 -13.40 -8.62
CA VAL A 68 -1.29 -13.20 -9.55
C VAL A 68 -0.24 -12.31 -8.90
N GLU A 69 1.02 -12.61 -9.19
CA GLU A 69 2.17 -11.87 -8.68
C GLU A 69 3.01 -11.32 -9.84
N LYS A 70 3.68 -10.19 -9.60
CA LYS A 70 4.65 -9.59 -10.51
C LYS A 70 5.93 -9.25 -9.77
N GLU A 71 7.03 -9.89 -10.15
CA GLU A 71 8.35 -9.53 -9.64
C GLU A 71 8.87 -8.26 -10.31
N TYR A 72 9.41 -7.36 -9.49
CA TYR A 72 10.12 -6.18 -9.94
C TYR A 72 11.28 -5.88 -8.97
N GLY A 73 12.51 -6.10 -9.43
CA GLY A 73 13.68 -6.02 -8.56
C GLY A 73 13.58 -6.98 -7.37
N SER A 74 13.74 -6.48 -6.17
CA SER A 74 13.60 -7.25 -4.93
C SER A 74 12.17 -7.29 -4.40
N THR A 75 11.23 -6.65 -5.07
CA THR A 75 9.81 -6.58 -4.68
C THR A 75 8.98 -7.58 -5.47
N VAL A 76 8.06 -8.26 -4.81
CA VAL A 76 7.01 -9.06 -5.42
C VAL A 76 5.70 -8.37 -5.16
N PHE A 77 5.12 -7.75 -6.20
CA PHE A 77 3.77 -7.20 -6.12
C PHE A 77 2.74 -8.32 -6.27
N ARG A 78 1.71 -8.29 -5.47
CA ARG A 78 0.64 -9.30 -5.42
C ARG A 78 -0.72 -8.62 -5.50
N GLU A 79 -1.66 -9.25 -6.20
CA GLU A 79 -3.05 -8.78 -6.18
C GLU A 79 -3.55 -8.65 -4.75
N GLY A 80 -4.17 -7.51 -4.43
CA GLY A 80 -4.58 -7.12 -3.08
C GLY A 80 -3.58 -6.27 -2.30
N ASP A 81 -2.37 -6.05 -2.82
CA ASP A 81 -1.35 -5.28 -2.13
C ASP A 81 -1.71 -3.79 -2.01
N LYS A 82 -1.37 -3.24 -0.85
CA LYS A 82 -1.36 -1.80 -0.62
C LYS A 82 -0.08 -1.19 -1.17
N VAL A 83 -0.23 -0.22 -2.05
CA VAL A 83 0.87 0.44 -2.77
C VAL A 83 0.79 1.96 -2.68
N MET A 84 1.90 2.61 -2.99
CA MET A 84 2.00 4.06 -3.03
C MET A 84 2.76 4.49 -4.28
N GLN A 85 2.25 5.51 -4.95
CA GLN A 85 2.96 6.24 -5.99
C GLN A 85 4.09 7.05 -5.35
N THR A 86 5.31 6.93 -5.89
CA THR A 86 6.49 7.57 -5.30
C THR A 86 6.99 8.79 -6.05
N LYS A 87 6.42 9.06 -7.23
CA LYS A 87 6.76 10.20 -8.09
C LYS A 87 5.49 10.85 -8.62
N ASN A 88 5.56 12.14 -8.92
CA ASN A 88 4.47 12.80 -9.64
C ASN A 88 4.47 12.32 -11.10
N ASN A 89 3.36 11.73 -11.54
CA ASN A 89 3.15 11.36 -12.94
C ASN A 89 1.89 12.03 -13.46
N TYR A 90 2.09 13.14 -14.19
CA TYR A 90 1.00 13.97 -14.71
C TYR A 90 0.26 13.35 -15.90
N GLN A 91 0.77 12.25 -16.46
CA GLN A 91 0.24 11.63 -17.67
C GLN A 91 -0.58 10.36 -17.40
N LEU A 92 -0.50 9.79 -16.19
CA LEU A 92 -1.29 8.63 -15.82
C LEU A 92 -2.77 8.99 -15.80
N ALA A 93 -3.54 8.34 -16.66
CA ALA A 93 -4.98 8.52 -16.74
C ALA A 93 -5.69 7.69 -15.65
N TRP A 94 -6.71 8.25 -15.07
CA TRP A 94 -7.59 7.56 -14.12
C TRP A 94 -9.06 7.77 -14.46
N GLU A 95 -9.87 6.82 -14.05
CA GLU A 95 -11.32 6.86 -14.18
C GLU A 95 -11.98 6.44 -12.87
N ILE A 96 -13.08 7.09 -12.54
CA ILE A 96 -13.99 6.65 -11.48
C ILE A 96 -15.20 6.02 -12.13
N ARG A 97 -15.51 4.77 -11.75
CA ARG A 97 -16.62 4.01 -12.34
C ARG A 97 -17.66 3.68 -11.29
N THR A 98 -18.93 3.62 -11.73
CA THR A 98 -20.02 3.08 -10.91
C THR A 98 -19.87 1.56 -10.79
N LYS A 99 -20.63 0.96 -9.86
CA LYS A 99 -20.73 -0.50 -9.74
C LYS A 99 -21.22 -1.21 -11.00
N PHE A 100 -21.83 -0.48 -11.93
CA PHE A 100 -22.28 -0.98 -13.24
C PHE A 100 -21.25 -0.76 -14.36
N GLY A 101 -20.05 -0.27 -14.04
CA GLY A 101 -18.97 -0.06 -14.99
C GLY A 101 -19.07 1.24 -15.81
N LEU A 102 -20.02 2.12 -15.49
CA LEU A 102 -20.12 3.42 -16.17
C LEU A 102 -19.12 4.42 -15.60
N THR A 103 -18.35 5.06 -16.47
CA THR A 103 -17.42 6.13 -16.09
C THR A 103 -18.20 7.38 -15.67
N VAL A 104 -18.01 7.83 -14.44
CA VAL A 104 -18.66 9.04 -13.90
C VAL A 104 -17.70 10.21 -13.75
N ASP A 105 -16.39 9.95 -13.73
CA ASP A 105 -15.35 10.97 -13.72
C ASP A 105 -14.06 10.41 -14.31
N LYS A 106 -13.20 11.29 -14.84
CA LYS A 106 -11.90 10.91 -15.38
C LYS A 106 -10.94 12.09 -15.31
N GLY A 107 -9.65 11.78 -15.29
CA GLY A 107 -8.62 12.80 -15.24
C GLY A 107 -7.23 12.25 -15.54
N LEU A 108 -6.26 13.12 -15.37
CA LEU A 108 -4.83 12.81 -15.51
C LEU A 108 -4.09 13.18 -14.23
N GLY A 109 -3.12 12.36 -13.89
CA GLY A 109 -2.19 12.61 -12.80
C GLY A 109 -2.42 11.69 -11.61
N ILE A 110 -1.36 10.97 -11.27
CA ILE A 110 -1.19 10.26 -10.00
C ILE A 110 0.11 10.79 -9.40
N PHE A 111 0.04 11.18 -8.14
CA PHE A 111 1.09 11.98 -7.53
C PHE A 111 1.81 11.25 -6.41
N ASN A 112 3.03 11.73 -6.11
CA ASN A 112 3.82 11.23 -5.00
C ASN A 112 3.03 11.24 -3.69
N GLY A 113 2.89 10.06 -3.09
CA GLY A 113 2.11 9.86 -1.87
C GLY A 113 0.69 9.30 -2.08
N ASP A 114 0.19 9.29 -3.31
CA ASP A 114 -1.11 8.67 -3.59
C ASP A 114 -1.07 7.17 -3.28
N MET A 115 -2.05 6.72 -2.51
CA MET A 115 -2.19 5.33 -2.07
C MET A 115 -3.18 4.58 -2.94
N GLY A 116 -2.94 3.29 -3.13
CA GLY A 116 -3.85 2.43 -3.88
C GLY A 116 -3.78 0.97 -3.48
N ILE A 117 -4.70 0.20 -4.04
CA ILE A 117 -4.76 -1.26 -3.91
C ILE A 117 -4.63 -1.87 -5.30
N ILE A 118 -3.74 -2.86 -5.45
CA ILE A 118 -3.64 -3.63 -6.69
C ILE A 118 -4.87 -4.52 -6.80
N ARG A 119 -5.73 -4.26 -7.77
CA ARG A 119 -6.95 -5.05 -8.00
C ARG A 119 -6.73 -6.20 -8.96
N GLN A 120 -5.86 -6.04 -9.95
CA GLN A 120 -5.55 -7.07 -10.93
C GLN A 120 -4.13 -6.90 -11.47
N ILE A 121 -3.45 -8.01 -11.72
CA ILE A 121 -2.17 -8.07 -12.43
C ILE A 121 -2.40 -8.86 -13.71
N ASN A 122 -2.08 -8.27 -14.86
CA ASN A 122 -2.26 -8.86 -16.17
C ASN A 122 -0.93 -8.91 -16.93
N ASP A 123 -0.29 -10.07 -16.93
CA ASP A 123 0.99 -10.26 -17.61
C ASP A 123 0.87 -10.18 -19.13
N PHE A 124 -0.27 -10.59 -19.70
CA PHE A 124 -0.49 -10.51 -21.12
C PHE A 124 -0.55 -9.06 -21.62
N ALA A 125 -1.24 -8.20 -20.89
CA ALA A 125 -1.32 -6.77 -21.18
C ALA A 125 -0.14 -5.97 -20.62
N GLU A 126 0.75 -6.59 -19.86
CA GLU A 126 1.88 -5.96 -19.17
C GLU A 126 1.47 -4.75 -18.35
N GLN A 127 0.40 -4.90 -17.58
CA GLN A 127 -0.16 -3.85 -16.74
C GLN A 127 -0.81 -4.39 -15.49
N MET A 128 -1.01 -3.50 -14.51
CA MET A 128 -1.83 -3.73 -13.33
C MET A 128 -3.06 -2.82 -13.39
N ILE A 129 -4.15 -3.24 -12.77
CA ILE A 129 -5.26 -2.34 -12.45
C ILE A 129 -5.09 -1.96 -10.98
N ILE A 130 -4.90 -0.69 -10.71
CA ILE A 130 -4.73 -0.15 -9.36
C ILE A 130 -5.88 0.81 -9.06
N GLU A 131 -6.55 0.60 -7.95
CA GLU A 131 -7.54 1.53 -7.41
C GLU A 131 -6.86 2.45 -6.42
N PHE A 132 -6.60 3.68 -6.82
CA PHE A 132 -6.08 4.72 -5.95
C PHE A 132 -7.19 5.36 -5.12
N ASP A 133 -6.80 6.17 -4.15
CA ASP A 133 -7.72 6.89 -3.27
C ASP A 133 -8.83 7.59 -4.06
N GLU A 134 -10.01 7.71 -3.45
CA GLU A 134 -11.22 8.26 -4.05
C GLU A 134 -11.79 7.44 -5.22
N GLY A 135 -11.42 6.16 -5.32
CA GLY A 135 -11.92 5.25 -6.35
C GLY A 135 -11.33 5.46 -7.74
N ARG A 136 -10.20 6.13 -7.86
CA ARG A 136 -9.52 6.39 -9.14
C ARG A 136 -8.85 5.11 -9.66
N MET A 137 -9.44 4.50 -10.68
CA MET A 137 -8.93 3.29 -11.33
C MET A 137 -7.89 3.65 -12.38
N VAL A 138 -6.75 3.00 -12.34
CA VAL A 138 -5.62 3.23 -13.25
C VAL A 138 -5.18 1.92 -13.90
N GLU A 139 -5.03 1.93 -15.23
CA GLU A 139 -4.28 0.91 -15.94
C GLU A 139 -2.78 1.25 -15.85
N TYR A 140 -2.09 0.60 -14.91
CA TYR A 140 -0.71 0.92 -14.55
C TYR A 140 0.28 0.04 -15.32
N PRO A 141 1.03 0.61 -16.29
CA PRO A 141 1.93 -0.18 -17.11
C PRO A 141 3.13 -0.71 -16.32
N TYR A 142 3.62 -1.89 -16.64
CA TYR A 142 4.82 -2.47 -16.02
C TYR A 142 6.06 -1.60 -16.16
N LYS A 143 6.18 -0.85 -17.25
CA LYS A 143 7.30 0.08 -17.48
C LYS A 143 7.38 1.22 -16.46
N LEU A 144 6.31 1.44 -15.67
CA LEU A 144 6.26 2.48 -14.63
C LEU A 144 6.40 1.91 -13.20
N LEU A 145 6.72 0.62 -13.04
CA LEU A 145 6.83 0.00 -11.71
C LEU A 145 7.95 0.59 -10.85
N ASP A 146 8.90 1.29 -11.43
CA ASP A 146 9.92 2.07 -10.69
C ASP A 146 9.32 3.25 -9.92
N GLU A 147 8.07 3.66 -10.24
CA GLU A 147 7.34 4.72 -9.55
C GLU A 147 6.39 4.20 -8.46
N LEU A 148 6.35 2.88 -8.23
CA LEU A 148 5.41 2.23 -7.31
C LEU A 148 6.17 1.46 -6.22
N GLU A 149 5.71 1.57 -4.97
CA GLU A 149 6.25 0.80 -3.84
C GLU A 149 5.12 0.16 -3.04
N LEU A 150 5.40 -0.97 -2.36
CA LEU A 150 4.53 -1.48 -1.32
C LEU A 150 4.40 -0.43 -0.21
N ALA A 151 3.23 -0.29 0.36
CA ALA A 151 2.91 0.79 1.30
C ALA A 151 2.22 0.32 2.58
N TYR A 152 2.41 -0.93 2.99
CA TYR A 152 2.02 -1.38 4.34
C TYR A 152 2.77 -0.59 5.40
N ALA A 153 4.06 -0.31 5.17
CA ALA A 153 4.86 0.63 5.92
C ALA A 153 5.45 1.68 4.98
N ILE A 154 5.51 2.92 5.43
CA ILE A 154 6.15 4.03 4.73
C ILE A 154 7.08 4.81 5.66
N THR A 155 7.97 5.60 5.10
CA THR A 155 8.79 6.49 5.93
C THR A 155 7.94 7.62 6.48
N ILE A 156 8.31 8.12 7.67
CA ILE A 156 7.68 9.30 8.27
C ILE A 156 7.69 10.48 7.28
N HIS A 157 8.77 10.65 6.52
CA HIS A 157 8.88 11.69 5.52
C HIS A 157 7.80 11.59 4.43
N LYS A 158 7.49 10.37 3.97
CA LYS A 158 6.46 10.12 2.96
C LYS A 158 5.03 10.32 3.49
N SER A 159 4.83 10.28 4.80
CA SER A 159 3.52 10.50 5.43
C SER A 159 3.15 11.98 5.59
N GLN A 160 4.07 12.90 5.35
CA GLN A 160 3.82 14.34 5.54
C GLN A 160 2.69 14.82 4.64
N GLY A 161 1.72 15.51 5.23
CA GLY A 161 0.54 16.01 4.53
C GLY A 161 -0.60 15.00 4.41
N SER A 162 -0.45 13.80 4.94
CA SER A 162 -1.48 12.76 4.95
C SER A 162 -2.09 12.56 6.33
N GLU A 163 -3.34 12.10 6.37
CA GLU A 163 -4.06 11.75 7.58
C GLU A 163 -4.49 10.28 7.51
N TYR A 164 -4.47 9.59 8.64
CA TYR A 164 -4.82 8.18 8.73
C TYR A 164 -5.75 7.96 9.93
N PRO A 165 -6.69 6.99 9.88
CA PRO A 165 -7.53 6.62 11.02
C PRO A 165 -6.73 6.22 12.26
N ALA A 166 -5.61 5.51 12.04
CA ALA A 166 -4.59 5.22 13.05
C ALA A 166 -3.21 5.08 12.41
N VAL A 167 -2.20 5.43 13.19
CA VAL A 167 -0.80 5.35 12.80
C VAL A 167 0.05 4.82 13.95
#